data_d089146c3a3100044659f65ee3b31172
#
_entry.id   d089146c3a3100044659f65ee3b31172
#
_cell.length_a   1.000
_cell.length_b   1.000
_cell.length_c   1.000
_cell.angle_alpha   90.00
_cell.angle_beta   90.00
_cell.angle_gamma   90.00
#
_symmetry.space_group_name_H-M   'P 1'
#
loop_
_entity.id
_entity.type
_entity.pdbx_description
1 polymer ?
#
loop_
_entity_poly.entity_id
_entity_poly.type
_entity_poly.pdbx_seq_one_letter_code
_entity_poly.pdbx_strand_id
1 'polypeptide(L)'
;YIDPPYNTGNDFVYPDNFRDSIANYLELTGQVAGGIKLSANTESSGRYHTDWLNMMYPRLRLARSLLRDDGFIFVSIDDNEATNLRVLLDEIFGPENFVATVIWQKKYSTKADSKDFSESHDFLMCYRKSDAAQIRGLPRSDSQEATYKNLDNDERGPWASDNLLRTEVRAYAIFPIVSPTGQESLPPEGSSWRFNRERIAELIADNRIWFGESGNNKPRLKRFRSDVRDALPPQTIWTFEQVGHTDEGTKQLAELFGGTRSPFPNPKPTRLLQRVVQVGSEANDIVLDFFGGSGTT
;
A
#
# COMPACT_ATOMS: atom_id res chain seq x y z
N TYR A 1 4.74 -12.64 -1.70
CA TYR A 1 5.17 -11.47 -2.49
C TYR A 1 5.93 -11.95 -3.72
N ILE A 2 5.76 -11.28 -4.85
CA ILE A 2 6.54 -11.54 -6.07
C ILE A 2 6.89 -10.25 -6.81
N ASP A 3 8.05 -10.26 -7.46
CA ASP A 3 8.57 -9.18 -8.30
C ASP A 3 8.90 -9.75 -9.71
N PRO A 4 7.88 -9.99 -10.56
CA PRO A 4 8.08 -10.58 -11.87
C PRO A 4 8.77 -9.60 -12.82
N PRO A 5 9.28 -10.07 -13.99
CA PRO A 5 9.75 -9.16 -15.03
C PRO A 5 8.66 -8.17 -15.46
N TYR A 6 9.04 -6.90 -15.64
CA TYR A 6 8.09 -5.83 -15.99
C TYR A 6 7.82 -5.70 -17.50
N ASN A 7 8.38 -6.60 -18.30
CA ASN A 7 8.23 -6.64 -19.76
C ASN A 7 8.65 -5.33 -20.45
N THR A 8 9.82 -4.78 -20.08
CA THR A 8 10.35 -3.51 -20.60
C THR A 8 11.14 -3.64 -21.90
N GLY A 9 10.84 -4.64 -22.74
CA GLY A 9 11.52 -4.89 -24.01
C GLY A 9 12.81 -5.72 -23.93
N ASN A 10 13.23 -6.11 -22.73
CA ASN A 10 14.31 -7.08 -22.52
C ASN A 10 13.75 -8.49 -22.42
N ASP A 11 14.54 -9.47 -22.88
CA ASP A 11 14.14 -10.88 -22.75
C ASP A 11 14.02 -11.26 -21.26
N PHE A 12 12.89 -11.87 -20.91
CA PHE A 12 12.69 -12.49 -19.62
C PHE A 12 12.66 -14.02 -19.81
N VAL A 13 13.81 -14.65 -19.83
CA VAL A 13 13.91 -16.11 -19.88
C VAL A 13 14.20 -16.59 -18.46
N TYR A 14 13.19 -17.20 -17.82
CA TYR A 14 13.44 -18.01 -16.63
C TYR A 14 13.85 -19.41 -17.10
N PRO A 15 15.02 -19.93 -16.69
CA PRO A 15 15.42 -21.30 -16.97
C PRO A 15 14.56 -22.25 -16.12
N ASP A 16 13.31 -22.42 -16.52
CA ASP A 16 12.42 -23.41 -15.92
C ASP A 16 12.89 -24.77 -16.36
N ASN A 17 13.51 -25.55 -15.47
CA ASN A 17 13.87 -26.94 -15.65
C ASN A 17 12.61 -27.85 -15.63
N PHE A 18 11.58 -27.51 -16.36
CA PHE A 18 10.62 -28.50 -16.80
C PHE A 18 11.31 -29.33 -17.90
N ARG A 19 11.18 -30.64 -17.85
CA ARG A 19 11.90 -31.64 -18.68
C ARG A 19 11.92 -31.39 -20.18
N ASP A 20 11.15 -30.48 -20.70
CA ASP A 20 11.29 -29.90 -22.02
C ASP A 20 12.16 -28.66 -21.94
N SER A 21 13.33 -28.69 -22.53
CA SER A 21 14.24 -27.57 -22.57
C SER A 21 13.52 -26.36 -23.19
N ILE A 22 13.81 -25.13 -22.68
CA ILE A 22 13.34 -23.88 -23.30
C ILE A 22 13.58 -23.88 -24.80
N ALA A 23 14.69 -24.48 -25.27
CA ALA A 23 14.96 -24.69 -26.68
C ALA A 23 13.83 -25.48 -27.39
N ASN A 24 13.31 -26.53 -26.77
CA ASN A 24 12.23 -27.35 -27.34
C ASN A 24 10.89 -26.59 -27.35
N TYR A 25 10.59 -25.81 -26.30
CA TYR A 25 9.42 -24.95 -26.27
C TYR A 25 9.49 -23.82 -27.30
N LEU A 26 10.64 -23.17 -27.43
CA LEU A 26 10.87 -22.13 -28.44
C LEU A 26 10.83 -22.67 -29.88
N GLU A 27 11.26 -23.90 -30.06
CA GLU A 27 11.20 -24.62 -31.37
C GLU A 27 9.76 -25.05 -31.68
N LEU A 28 9.04 -25.62 -30.73
CA LEU A 28 7.62 -26.01 -30.85
C LEU A 28 6.68 -24.78 -31.05
N THR A 29 7.00 -23.64 -30.48
CA THR A 29 6.25 -22.38 -30.67
C THR A 29 6.71 -21.58 -31.88
N GLY A 30 7.71 -22.06 -32.64
CA GLY A 30 8.24 -21.39 -33.83
C GLY A 30 9.04 -20.11 -33.51
N GLN A 31 9.54 -19.96 -32.28
CA GLN A 31 10.35 -18.79 -31.86
C GLN A 31 11.84 -18.98 -32.14
N VAL A 32 12.29 -20.21 -32.35
CA VAL A 32 13.66 -20.58 -32.73
C VAL A 32 13.62 -21.62 -33.86
N ALA A 33 14.45 -21.47 -34.88
CA ALA A 33 14.70 -22.46 -35.88
C ALA A 33 16.21 -22.65 -36.03
N GLY A 34 16.67 -23.91 -35.88
CA GLY A 34 18.08 -24.26 -36.06
C GLY A 34 19.04 -23.55 -35.07
N GLY A 35 18.59 -23.25 -33.84
CA GLY A 35 19.40 -22.57 -32.81
C GLY A 35 19.47 -21.04 -32.93
N ILE A 36 18.79 -20.45 -33.91
CA ILE A 36 18.71 -18.98 -34.09
C ILE A 36 17.35 -18.51 -33.60
N LYS A 37 17.36 -17.54 -32.66
CA LYS A 37 16.15 -16.92 -32.13
C LYS A 37 15.45 -16.14 -33.26
N LEU A 38 14.19 -16.53 -33.61
CA LEU A 38 13.42 -15.90 -34.69
C LEU A 38 12.71 -14.63 -34.27
N SER A 39 12.46 -14.42 -32.96
CA SER A 39 11.91 -13.18 -32.44
C SER A 39 12.49 -12.82 -31.08
N ALA A 40 12.83 -11.56 -30.87
CA ALA A 40 12.99 -10.99 -29.56
C ALA A 40 11.62 -10.52 -29.06
N ASN A 41 11.35 -10.59 -27.75
CA ASN A 41 10.13 -10.03 -27.19
C ASN A 41 10.27 -8.49 -27.14
N THR A 42 10.10 -7.85 -28.28
CA THR A 42 10.19 -6.40 -28.45
C THR A 42 8.79 -5.79 -28.51
N GLU A 43 8.65 -4.51 -28.17
CA GLU A 43 7.38 -3.77 -28.26
C GLU A 43 6.74 -3.84 -29.66
N SER A 44 7.53 -4.03 -30.70
CA SER A 44 7.06 -4.21 -32.08
C SER A 44 6.53 -5.63 -32.36
N SER A 45 6.71 -6.57 -31.42
CA SER A 45 6.16 -7.93 -31.55
C SER A 45 4.66 -7.92 -31.24
N GLY A 46 3.82 -8.39 -32.15
CA GLY A 46 2.37 -8.57 -31.89
C GLY A 46 2.05 -9.59 -30.79
N ARG A 47 3.06 -10.23 -30.18
CA ARG A 47 2.95 -11.20 -29.06
C ARG A 47 3.56 -10.69 -27.77
N TYR A 48 3.98 -9.44 -27.71
CA TYR A 48 4.69 -8.84 -26.60
C TYR A 48 4.04 -9.09 -25.22
N HIS A 49 2.77 -8.75 -25.07
CA HIS A 49 2.01 -9.00 -23.85
C HIS A 49 1.60 -10.48 -23.70
N THR A 50 1.34 -11.18 -24.81
CA THR A 50 0.89 -12.57 -24.77
C THR A 50 1.96 -13.49 -24.17
N ASP A 51 3.22 -13.32 -24.54
CA ASP A 51 4.32 -14.13 -24.02
C ASP A 51 4.50 -13.91 -22.51
N TRP A 52 4.36 -12.67 -22.05
CA TRP A 52 4.39 -12.34 -20.62
C TRP A 52 3.20 -12.96 -19.88
N LEU A 53 2.00 -12.86 -20.41
CA LEU A 53 0.79 -13.46 -19.84
C LEU A 53 0.90 -14.99 -19.74
N ASN A 54 1.42 -15.65 -20.79
CA ASN A 54 1.64 -17.09 -20.81
C ASN A 54 2.66 -17.54 -19.74
N MET A 55 3.66 -16.72 -19.45
CA MET A 55 4.62 -16.97 -18.39
C MET A 55 3.99 -16.79 -17.00
N MET A 56 3.17 -15.75 -16.82
CA MET A 56 2.57 -15.41 -15.52
C MET A 56 1.38 -16.29 -15.13
N TYR A 57 0.50 -16.62 -16.07
CA TYR A 57 -0.76 -17.33 -15.79
C TYR A 57 -0.59 -18.64 -15.00
N PRO A 58 0.23 -19.62 -15.44
CA PRO A 58 0.38 -20.88 -14.71
C PRO A 58 0.99 -20.68 -13.32
N ARG A 59 1.90 -19.73 -13.17
CA ARG A 59 2.56 -19.40 -11.90
C ARG A 59 1.58 -18.81 -10.90
N LEU A 60 0.75 -17.88 -11.31
CA LEU A 60 -0.28 -17.28 -10.47
C LEU A 60 -1.38 -18.27 -10.09
N ARG A 61 -1.74 -19.20 -10.99
CA ARG A 61 -2.66 -20.31 -10.69
C ARG A 61 -2.11 -21.21 -9.58
N LEU A 62 -0.83 -21.58 -9.66
CA LEU A 62 -0.15 -22.34 -8.60
C LEU A 62 -0.07 -21.55 -7.31
N ALA A 63 0.29 -20.26 -7.37
CA ALA A 63 0.35 -19.39 -6.21
C ALA A 63 -0.99 -19.35 -5.46
N ARG A 64 -2.11 -19.21 -6.20
CA ARG A 64 -3.45 -19.25 -5.59
C ARG A 64 -3.71 -20.57 -4.87
N SER A 65 -3.26 -21.69 -5.43
CA SER A 65 -3.45 -23.02 -4.82
C SER A 65 -2.63 -23.20 -3.53
N LEU A 66 -1.45 -22.57 -3.46
CA LEU A 66 -0.55 -22.62 -2.29
C LEU A 66 -0.98 -21.68 -1.17
N LEU A 67 -1.71 -20.62 -1.49
CA LEU A 67 -2.19 -19.69 -0.47
C LEU A 67 -3.24 -20.33 0.44
N ARG A 68 -3.14 -20.04 1.75
CA ARG A 68 -4.22 -20.30 2.71
C ARG A 68 -5.41 -19.40 2.39
N ASP A 69 -6.59 -19.75 2.91
CA ASP A 69 -7.82 -18.96 2.67
C ASP A 69 -7.71 -17.54 3.24
N ASP A 70 -6.93 -17.34 4.31
CA ASP A 70 -6.61 -16.05 4.93
C ASP A 70 -5.32 -15.40 4.37
N GLY A 71 -4.78 -15.92 3.27
CA GLY A 71 -3.54 -15.46 2.67
C GLY A 71 -3.70 -14.33 1.65
N PHE A 72 -2.59 -13.62 1.42
CA PHE A 72 -2.48 -12.52 0.46
C PHE A 72 -1.41 -12.81 -0.58
N ILE A 73 -1.62 -12.27 -1.79
CA ILE A 73 -0.57 -12.12 -2.78
C ILE A 73 -0.34 -10.62 -3.04
N PHE A 74 0.93 -10.23 -3.08
CA PHE A 74 1.39 -8.90 -3.50
C PHE A 74 2.27 -9.06 -4.73
N VAL A 75 1.98 -8.34 -5.79
CA VAL A 75 2.72 -8.40 -7.06
C VAL A 75 3.20 -7.01 -7.41
N SER A 76 4.52 -6.82 -7.47
CA SER A 76 5.15 -5.60 -7.98
C SER A 76 5.04 -5.55 -9.51
N ILE A 77 4.73 -4.37 -10.07
CA ILE A 77 4.65 -4.13 -11.51
C ILE A 77 4.75 -2.63 -11.80
N ASP A 78 5.13 -2.27 -13.02
CA ASP A 78 5.05 -0.90 -13.54
C ASP A 78 3.88 -0.73 -14.54
N ASP A 79 3.79 0.43 -15.19
CA ASP A 79 2.73 0.75 -16.13
C ASP A 79 2.68 -0.16 -17.38
N ASN A 80 3.80 -0.82 -17.75
CA ASN A 80 3.85 -1.64 -18.96
C ASN A 80 2.85 -2.81 -18.92
N GLU A 81 2.75 -3.50 -17.78
CA GLU A 81 1.89 -4.67 -17.62
C GLU A 81 0.84 -4.54 -16.50
N ALA A 82 0.70 -3.38 -15.85
CA ALA A 82 -0.24 -3.21 -14.75
C ALA A 82 -1.68 -3.57 -15.14
N THR A 83 -2.14 -3.13 -16.31
CA THR A 83 -3.50 -3.42 -16.79
C THR A 83 -3.70 -4.92 -17.07
N ASN A 84 -2.76 -5.55 -17.75
CA ASN A 84 -2.81 -6.97 -18.07
C ASN A 84 -2.73 -7.84 -16.81
N LEU A 85 -1.86 -7.48 -15.87
CA LEU A 85 -1.75 -8.13 -14.57
C LEU A 85 -3.06 -8.03 -13.78
N ARG A 86 -3.71 -6.87 -13.78
CA ARG A 86 -4.98 -6.68 -13.09
C ARG A 86 -6.06 -7.62 -13.63
N VAL A 87 -6.22 -7.70 -14.95
CA VAL A 87 -7.19 -8.61 -15.60
C VAL A 87 -6.87 -10.06 -15.25
N LEU A 88 -5.60 -10.43 -15.31
CA LEU A 88 -5.13 -11.78 -15.01
C LEU A 88 -5.40 -12.18 -13.54
N LEU A 89 -5.15 -11.26 -12.60
CA LEU A 89 -5.42 -11.49 -11.19
C LEU A 89 -6.93 -11.54 -10.89
N ASP A 90 -7.75 -10.72 -11.57
CA ASP A 90 -9.20 -10.77 -11.47
C ASP A 90 -9.74 -12.13 -11.96
N GLU A 91 -9.20 -12.69 -13.06
CA GLU A 91 -9.57 -14.02 -13.55
C GLU A 91 -9.19 -15.14 -12.57
N ILE A 92 -7.98 -15.07 -12.01
CA ILE A 92 -7.44 -16.14 -11.17
C ILE A 92 -7.98 -16.08 -9.74
N PHE A 93 -8.01 -14.91 -9.11
CA PHE A 93 -8.38 -14.73 -7.71
C PHE A 93 -9.85 -14.33 -7.50
N GLY A 94 -10.50 -13.78 -8.52
CA GLY A 94 -11.81 -13.14 -8.46
C GLY A 94 -11.70 -11.64 -8.20
N PRO A 95 -12.46 -10.79 -8.93
CA PRO A 95 -12.43 -9.33 -8.75
C PRO A 95 -12.87 -8.89 -7.35
N GLU A 96 -13.72 -9.68 -6.68
CA GLU A 96 -14.17 -9.46 -5.29
C GLU A 96 -13.04 -9.63 -4.27
N ASN A 97 -11.97 -10.30 -4.63
CA ASN A 97 -10.78 -10.52 -3.80
C ASN A 97 -9.68 -9.49 -4.03
N PHE A 98 -9.91 -8.52 -4.89
CA PHE A 98 -9.03 -7.37 -5.01
C PHE A 98 -9.06 -6.54 -3.73
N VAL A 99 -7.88 -6.22 -3.18
CA VAL A 99 -7.74 -5.43 -1.95
C VAL A 99 -7.38 -3.99 -2.29
N ALA A 100 -6.26 -3.80 -2.97
CA ALA A 100 -5.78 -2.46 -3.35
C ALA A 100 -4.67 -2.53 -4.41
N THR A 101 -4.50 -1.43 -5.15
CA THR A 101 -3.25 -1.10 -5.81
C THR A 101 -2.51 -0.09 -4.94
N VAL A 102 -1.36 -0.49 -4.42
CA VAL A 102 -0.47 0.38 -3.64
C VAL A 102 0.53 1.02 -4.58
N ILE A 103 0.71 2.33 -4.45
CA ILE A 103 1.70 3.12 -5.20
C ILE A 103 2.98 3.19 -4.36
N TRP A 104 4.06 2.62 -4.85
CA TRP A 104 5.37 2.75 -4.24
C TRP A 104 6.20 3.82 -4.95
N GLN A 105 6.55 4.87 -4.24
CA GLN A 105 7.47 5.89 -4.73
C GLN A 105 8.91 5.34 -4.74
N LYS A 106 9.33 4.85 -5.90
CA LYS A 106 10.64 4.18 -6.10
C LYS A 106 11.81 5.13 -6.29
N LYS A 107 11.53 6.42 -6.60
CA LYS A 107 12.54 7.47 -6.83
C LYS A 107 12.16 8.74 -6.09
N TYR A 108 13.17 9.45 -5.59
CA TYR A 108 13.01 10.73 -4.87
C TYR A 108 13.34 11.95 -5.76
N SER A 109 14.06 11.75 -6.88
CA SER A 109 14.49 12.83 -7.77
C SER A 109 13.74 12.77 -9.10
N THR A 110 13.52 13.95 -9.67
CA THR A 110 12.97 14.11 -11.01
C THR A 110 14.06 13.83 -12.03
N LYS A 111 13.74 13.11 -13.10
CA LYS A 111 14.60 12.88 -14.23
C LYS A 111 14.52 14.08 -15.20
N ALA A 112 15.58 14.90 -15.23
CA ALA A 112 15.58 16.18 -15.95
C ALA A 112 15.48 16.05 -17.49
N ASP A 113 15.85 14.90 -18.03
CA ASP A 113 15.82 14.59 -19.48
C ASP A 113 14.53 13.87 -19.91
N SER A 114 13.54 13.73 -19.03
CA SER A 114 12.22 13.21 -19.40
C SER A 114 11.50 14.19 -20.31
N LYS A 115 10.97 13.69 -21.43
CA LYS A 115 10.20 14.49 -22.39
C LYS A 115 8.86 14.95 -21.83
N ASP A 116 8.20 14.05 -21.10
CA ASP A 116 6.88 14.26 -20.53
C ASP A 116 6.95 14.18 -19.00
N PHE A 117 6.41 13.14 -18.41
CA PHE A 117 6.48 12.93 -16.96
C PHE A 117 7.73 12.17 -16.55
N SER A 118 8.32 12.56 -15.42
CA SER A 118 9.37 11.78 -14.78
C SER A 118 8.73 10.67 -13.95
N GLU A 119 8.80 9.45 -14.45
CA GLU A 119 8.28 8.28 -13.75
C GLU A 119 9.02 8.06 -12.43
N SER A 120 8.28 8.03 -11.33
CA SER A 120 8.85 7.97 -9.97
C SER A 120 8.27 6.85 -9.11
N HIS A 121 7.36 6.02 -9.65
CA HIS A 121 6.66 5.00 -8.89
C HIS A 121 6.57 3.66 -9.62
N ASP A 122 6.29 2.60 -8.86
CA ASP A 122 5.77 1.32 -9.30
C ASP A 122 4.49 1.00 -8.52
N PHE A 123 3.78 -0.02 -8.94
CA PHE A 123 2.59 -0.53 -8.27
C PHE A 123 2.88 -1.82 -7.51
N LEU A 124 2.17 -2.03 -6.40
CA LEU A 124 2.00 -3.33 -5.77
C LEU A 124 0.52 -3.66 -5.81
N MET A 125 0.14 -4.65 -6.61
CA MET A 125 -1.23 -5.16 -6.63
C MET A 125 -1.41 -6.18 -5.52
N CYS A 126 -2.41 -5.95 -4.67
CA CYS A 126 -2.75 -6.82 -3.56
C CYS A 126 -4.07 -7.52 -3.79
N TYR A 127 -4.05 -8.85 -3.72
CA TYR A 127 -5.24 -9.70 -3.71
C TYR A 127 -5.22 -10.59 -2.48
N ARG A 128 -6.39 -10.93 -2.00
CA ARG A 128 -6.58 -11.96 -0.97
C ARG A 128 -7.07 -13.26 -1.59
N LYS A 129 -6.90 -14.38 -0.87
CA LYS A 129 -7.43 -15.68 -1.28
C LYS A 129 -8.94 -15.74 -1.14
N SER A 130 -9.46 -15.22 -0.02
CA SER A 130 -10.88 -15.14 0.30
C SER A 130 -11.17 -13.99 1.27
N ASP A 131 -12.42 -13.80 1.65
CA ASP A 131 -12.88 -12.81 2.63
C ASP A 131 -12.41 -13.09 4.06
N ALA A 132 -11.89 -14.28 4.34
CA ALA A 132 -11.25 -14.61 5.62
C ALA A 132 -9.98 -13.80 5.86
N ALA A 133 -9.31 -13.33 4.78
CA ALA A 133 -8.09 -12.55 4.86
C ALA A 133 -8.37 -11.07 5.18
N GLN A 134 -7.67 -10.52 6.17
CA GLN A 134 -7.78 -9.12 6.59
C GLN A 134 -6.40 -8.46 6.66
N ILE A 135 -6.22 -7.34 5.96
CA ILE A 135 -5.00 -6.54 6.03
C ILE A 135 -4.77 -6.05 7.46
N ARG A 136 -3.56 -6.21 7.93
CA ARG A 136 -3.16 -5.79 9.28
C ARG A 136 -2.92 -4.30 9.31
N GLY A 137 -3.33 -3.69 10.42
CA GLY A 137 -3.01 -2.29 10.69
C GLY A 137 -1.52 -2.09 11.00
N LEU A 138 -1.04 -0.91 10.69
CA LEU A 138 0.30 -0.46 11.06
C LEU A 138 0.27 0.29 12.39
N PRO A 139 1.29 0.17 13.23
CA PRO A 139 1.41 0.99 14.43
C PRO A 139 1.40 2.47 14.04
N ARG A 140 0.91 3.30 14.96
CA ARG A 140 0.94 4.74 14.77
C ARG A 140 2.37 5.25 14.71
N SER A 141 2.63 6.25 13.88
CA SER A 141 3.92 6.94 13.89
C SER A 141 4.09 7.82 15.13
N ASP A 142 5.33 8.13 15.48
CA ASP A 142 5.64 9.05 16.60
C ASP A 142 4.95 10.40 16.44
N SER A 143 4.84 10.91 15.21
CA SER A 143 4.13 12.16 14.91
C SER A 143 2.63 12.05 15.15
N GLN A 144 2.01 10.91 14.89
CA GLN A 144 0.60 10.66 15.18
C GLN A 144 0.37 10.49 16.68
N GLU A 145 1.26 9.79 17.40
CA GLU A 145 1.19 9.68 18.86
C GLU A 145 1.41 11.03 19.54
N ALA A 146 2.32 11.87 19.07
CA ALA A 146 2.60 13.20 19.60
C ALA A 146 1.42 14.18 19.49
N THR A 147 0.37 13.86 18.72
CA THR A 147 -0.86 14.66 18.68
C THR A 147 -1.71 14.50 19.94
N TYR A 148 -1.52 13.41 20.68
CA TYR A 148 -2.25 13.13 21.92
C TYR A 148 -1.52 13.77 23.10
N LYS A 149 -2.18 14.72 23.76
CA LYS A 149 -1.65 15.44 24.94
C LYS A 149 -2.72 15.48 26.02
N ASN A 150 -2.31 15.51 27.27
CA ASN A 150 -3.23 15.71 28.41
C ASN A 150 -3.15 17.13 28.89
N LEU A 151 -3.82 18.06 28.20
CA LEU A 151 -3.72 19.50 28.43
C LEU A 151 -4.49 19.96 29.69
N ASP A 152 -5.46 19.17 30.12
CA ASP A 152 -6.34 19.49 31.26
C ASP A 152 -6.27 18.46 32.38
N ASN A 153 -5.25 17.60 32.38
CA ASN A 153 -5.05 16.54 33.36
C ASN A 153 -6.27 15.62 33.54
N ASP A 154 -6.97 15.31 32.43
CA ASP A 154 -8.09 14.37 32.43
C ASP A 154 -7.61 12.99 32.88
N GLU A 155 -8.36 12.32 33.78
CA GLU A 155 -8.00 11.02 34.36
C GLU A 155 -7.92 9.89 33.30
N ARG A 156 -8.62 10.04 32.17
CA ARG A 156 -8.59 9.11 31.02
C ARG A 156 -7.30 9.18 30.22
N GLY A 157 -6.45 10.15 30.50
CA GLY A 157 -5.12 10.30 29.90
C GLY A 157 -5.10 11.21 28.66
N PRO A 158 -4.11 11.02 27.76
CA PRO A 158 -3.91 11.90 26.61
C PRO A 158 -5.05 11.84 25.59
N TRP A 159 -5.36 12.99 25.00
CA TRP A 159 -6.38 13.15 23.98
C TRP A 159 -5.91 14.06 22.83
N ALA A 160 -6.49 13.87 21.64
CA ALA A 160 -6.31 14.73 20.49
C ALA A 160 -7.57 15.57 20.24
N SER A 161 -7.37 16.81 19.81
CA SER A 161 -8.45 17.73 19.46
C SER A 161 -9.05 17.38 18.11
N ASP A 162 -10.33 17.02 18.08
CA ASP A 162 -11.06 16.68 16.84
C ASP A 162 -12.13 17.75 16.52
N ASN A 163 -12.52 17.81 15.27
CA ASN A 163 -13.51 18.77 14.79
C ASN A 163 -14.93 18.33 15.16
N LEU A 164 -15.75 19.26 15.66
CA LEU A 164 -17.17 19.06 15.92
C LEU A 164 -18.06 19.43 14.73
N LEU A 165 -17.50 19.98 13.64
CA LEU A 165 -18.25 20.44 12.49
C LEU A 165 -18.40 19.34 11.45
N ARG A 166 -19.48 19.40 10.70
CA ARG A 166 -19.80 18.63 9.50
C ARG A 166 -20.09 19.59 8.36
N THR A 167 -19.63 19.29 7.16
CA THR A 167 -19.89 20.10 5.95
C THR A 167 -21.32 19.98 5.44
N GLU A 168 -22.05 18.93 5.86
CA GLU A 168 -23.46 18.74 5.53
C GLU A 168 -24.34 19.54 6.51
N VAL A 169 -25.26 20.34 5.99
CA VAL A 169 -26.20 21.13 6.80
C VAL A 169 -27.35 20.28 7.27
N ARG A 170 -27.51 20.13 8.58
CA ARG A 170 -28.63 19.44 9.22
C ARG A 170 -29.32 20.38 10.20
N ALA A 171 -30.58 20.74 9.94
CA ALA A 171 -31.32 21.75 10.72
C ALA A 171 -31.34 21.43 12.23
N TYR A 172 -31.49 20.15 12.60
CA TYR A 172 -31.49 19.72 14.02
C TYR A 172 -30.12 19.87 14.73
N ALA A 173 -29.05 20.07 13.96
CA ALA A 173 -27.68 20.21 14.46
C ALA A 173 -27.13 21.65 14.33
N ILE A 174 -28.04 22.63 14.19
CA ILE A 174 -27.71 24.07 14.21
C ILE A 174 -28.31 24.66 15.48
N PHE A 175 -27.48 24.85 16.49
CA PHE A 175 -27.86 25.42 17.77
C PHE A 175 -26.62 25.98 18.48
N PRO A 176 -26.76 26.96 19.40
CA PRO A 176 -25.64 27.45 20.15
C PRO A 176 -25.12 26.40 21.16
N ILE A 177 -23.80 26.24 21.22
CA ILE A 177 -23.08 25.57 22.31
C ILE A 177 -22.51 26.65 23.17
N VAL A 178 -22.85 26.61 24.47
CA VAL A 178 -22.41 27.59 25.46
C VAL A 178 -21.15 27.08 26.15
N SER A 179 -20.10 27.90 26.16
CA SER A 179 -18.85 27.61 26.86
C SER A 179 -19.01 27.78 28.39
N PRO A 180 -18.06 27.27 29.20
CA PRO A 180 -18.07 27.47 30.66
C PRO A 180 -18.08 28.95 31.10
N THR A 181 -17.62 29.85 30.24
CA THR A 181 -17.61 31.31 30.51
C THR A 181 -18.83 32.03 29.97
N GLY A 182 -19.81 31.31 29.40
CA GLY A 182 -21.05 31.89 28.90
C GLY A 182 -21.00 32.32 27.42
N GLN A 183 -19.90 32.09 26.71
CA GLN A 183 -19.80 32.46 25.31
C GLN A 183 -20.53 31.42 24.45
N GLU A 184 -21.40 31.88 23.56
CA GLU A 184 -22.13 31.06 22.61
C GLU A 184 -21.32 30.85 21.32
N SER A 185 -21.30 29.62 20.85
CA SER A 185 -20.70 29.21 19.56
C SER A 185 -21.75 28.58 18.69
N LEU A 186 -21.97 29.11 17.48
CA LEU A 186 -22.77 28.52 16.42
C LEU A 186 -21.86 27.86 15.37
N PRO A 187 -22.34 26.84 14.65
CA PRO A 187 -21.61 26.36 13.49
C PRO A 187 -21.54 27.44 12.42
N PRO A 188 -20.46 27.56 11.66
CA PRO A 188 -20.36 28.48 10.53
C PRO A 188 -21.45 28.21 9.49
N GLU A 189 -21.81 29.25 8.72
CA GLU A 189 -22.74 29.14 7.61
C GLU A 189 -22.31 28.03 6.64
N GLY A 190 -23.27 27.25 6.14
CA GLY A 190 -23.00 26.08 5.29
C GLY A 190 -22.51 24.82 6.04
N SER A 191 -22.53 24.82 7.37
CA SER A 191 -22.13 23.68 8.19
C SER A 191 -23.13 23.40 9.33
N SER A 192 -22.95 22.27 10.02
CA SER A 192 -23.71 21.91 11.22
C SER A 192 -22.80 21.18 12.21
N TRP A 193 -23.26 21.03 13.46
CA TRP A 193 -22.56 20.17 14.41
C TRP A 193 -22.64 18.70 13.98
N ARG A 194 -21.64 17.88 14.36
CA ARG A 194 -21.62 16.43 14.09
C ARG A 194 -22.71 15.66 14.85
N PHE A 195 -23.17 16.21 15.96
CA PHE A 195 -24.09 15.59 16.88
C PHE A 195 -25.31 16.49 17.13
N ASN A 196 -26.43 15.90 17.57
CA ASN A 196 -27.59 16.63 18.03
C ASN A 196 -27.36 17.29 19.40
N ARG A 197 -28.31 18.08 19.83
CA ARG A 197 -28.23 18.86 21.09
C ARG A 197 -28.04 17.96 22.31
N GLU A 198 -28.78 16.86 22.38
CA GLU A 198 -28.75 15.91 23.47
C GLU A 198 -27.37 15.26 23.60
N ARG A 199 -26.81 14.82 22.47
CA ARG A 199 -25.48 14.22 22.45
C ARG A 199 -24.36 15.21 22.79
N ILE A 200 -24.49 16.45 22.37
CA ILE A 200 -23.54 17.51 22.79
C ILE A 200 -23.60 17.74 24.29
N ALA A 201 -24.81 17.78 24.88
CA ALA A 201 -24.96 17.94 26.34
C ALA A 201 -24.31 16.79 27.12
N GLU A 202 -24.49 15.54 26.66
CA GLU A 202 -23.82 14.38 27.24
C GLU A 202 -22.29 14.49 27.14
N LEU A 203 -21.75 14.90 25.98
CA LEU A 203 -20.33 15.06 25.78
C LEU A 203 -19.73 16.19 26.63
N ILE A 204 -20.49 17.25 26.89
CA ILE A 204 -20.09 18.33 27.84
C ILE A 204 -20.08 17.78 29.25
N ALA A 205 -21.12 17.08 29.66
CA ALA A 205 -21.21 16.51 31.01
C ALA A 205 -20.10 15.47 31.27
N ASP A 206 -19.69 14.73 30.23
CA ASP A 206 -18.59 13.76 30.29
C ASP A 206 -17.19 14.41 30.04
N ASN A 207 -17.09 15.74 30.11
CA ASN A 207 -15.83 16.47 29.87
C ASN A 207 -15.15 16.12 28.54
N ARG A 208 -15.92 15.80 27.51
CA ARG A 208 -15.40 15.48 26.17
C ARG A 208 -15.41 16.63 25.19
N ILE A 209 -15.92 17.80 25.61
CA ILE A 209 -15.84 19.04 24.83
C ILE A 209 -14.80 19.96 25.45
N TRP A 210 -13.82 20.34 24.65
CA TRP A 210 -12.74 21.25 25.04
C TRP A 210 -13.00 22.65 24.50
N PHE A 211 -12.95 23.63 25.39
CA PHE A 211 -13.14 25.06 25.08
C PHE A 211 -11.85 25.88 25.25
N GLY A 212 -10.68 25.22 25.15
CA GLY A 212 -9.39 25.85 25.42
C GLY A 212 -9.08 25.97 26.92
N GLU A 213 -7.85 26.32 27.26
CA GLU A 213 -7.41 26.46 28.65
C GLU A 213 -8.20 27.53 29.39
N SER A 214 -8.56 28.64 28.73
CA SER A 214 -9.37 29.73 29.30
C SER A 214 -10.87 29.44 29.30
N GLY A 215 -11.35 28.34 28.68
CA GLY A 215 -12.76 28.02 28.56
C GLY A 215 -13.55 28.89 27.56
N ASN A 216 -12.87 29.68 26.73
CA ASN A 216 -13.48 30.66 25.80
C ASN A 216 -13.37 30.28 24.31
N ASN A 217 -12.65 29.22 23.96
CA ASN A 217 -12.45 28.87 22.57
C ASN A 217 -13.67 28.17 22.00
N LYS A 218 -13.72 28.08 20.63
CA LYS A 218 -14.71 27.28 19.93
C LYS A 218 -14.65 25.82 20.40
N PRO A 219 -15.80 25.14 20.55
CA PRO A 219 -15.85 23.80 21.07
C PRO A 219 -15.13 22.81 20.15
N ARG A 220 -14.32 21.93 20.74
CA ARG A 220 -13.60 20.86 20.08
C ARG A 220 -13.87 19.56 20.82
N LEU A 221 -13.94 18.43 20.06
CA LEU A 221 -14.10 17.11 20.67
C LEU A 221 -12.75 16.59 21.17
N LYS A 222 -12.69 16.12 22.42
CA LYS A 222 -11.57 15.33 22.93
C LYS A 222 -11.72 13.89 22.42
N ARG A 223 -10.75 13.43 21.67
CA ARG A 223 -10.64 12.02 21.27
C ARG A 223 -9.51 11.40 22.08
N PHE A 224 -9.84 10.62 23.10
CA PHE A 224 -8.83 9.99 23.95
C PHE A 224 -8.02 8.96 23.21
N ARG A 225 -6.74 8.83 23.56
CA ARG A 225 -5.85 7.82 22.99
C ARG A 225 -6.37 6.39 23.25
N SER A 226 -6.99 6.19 24.42
CA SER A 226 -7.64 4.93 24.81
C SER A 226 -8.87 4.57 23.99
N ASP A 227 -9.55 5.54 23.34
CA ASP A 227 -10.74 5.31 22.52
C ASP A 227 -10.41 4.85 21.10
N VAL A 228 -9.15 4.91 20.70
CA VAL A 228 -8.73 4.63 19.32
C VAL A 228 -7.87 3.38 19.23
N ARG A 229 -7.93 2.74 18.06
CA ARG A 229 -7.13 1.54 17.79
C ARG A 229 -5.64 1.85 17.82
N ASP A 230 -4.82 0.92 18.31
CA ASP A 230 -3.36 1.03 18.31
C ASP A 230 -2.78 0.97 16.90
N ALA A 231 -3.42 0.21 16.03
CA ALA A 231 -3.02 0.06 14.64
C ALA A 231 -4.01 0.74 13.70
N LEU A 232 -3.49 1.41 12.68
CA LEU A 232 -4.24 2.07 11.63
C LEU A 232 -4.18 1.28 10.32
N PRO A 233 -5.25 1.26 9.52
CA PRO A 233 -5.17 0.73 8.15
C PRO A 233 -4.01 1.37 7.38
N PRO A 234 -3.20 0.60 6.63
CA PRO A 234 -2.16 1.16 5.80
C PRO A 234 -2.75 2.02 4.68
N GLN A 235 -2.07 3.10 4.34
CA GLN A 235 -2.41 3.92 3.17
C GLN A 235 -1.99 3.19 1.88
N THR A 236 -2.56 3.57 0.76
CA THR A 236 -2.21 3.02 -0.57
C THR A 236 -1.08 3.78 -1.27
N ILE A 237 -0.55 4.84 -0.67
CA ILE A 237 0.64 5.55 -1.14
C ILE A 237 1.76 5.31 -0.13
N TRP A 238 2.83 4.66 -0.58
CA TRP A 238 4.02 4.38 0.22
C TRP A 238 5.19 5.20 -0.31
N THR A 239 5.59 6.20 0.46
CA THR A 239 6.67 7.10 0.06
C THR A 239 8.04 6.46 0.31
N PHE A 240 9.06 6.96 -0.37
CA PHE A 240 10.43 6.48 -0.21
C PHE A 240 10.95 6.66 1.23
N GLU A 241 10.49 7.68 1.95
CA GLU A 241 10.85 7.87 3.36
C GLU A 241 10.34 6.73 4.24
N GLN A 242 9.16 6.21 3.93
CA GLN A 242 8.52 5.15 4.69
C GLN A 242 9.09 3.76 4.39
N VAL A 243 9.32 3.47 3.11
CA VAL A 243 9.61 2.10 2.65
C VAL A 243 10.89 1.97 1.81
N GLY A 244 11.67 3.03 1.66
CA GLY A 244 12.88 3.02 0.84
C GLY A 244 12.62 3.21 -0.65
N HIS A 245 13.71 3.40 -1.39
CA HIS A 245 13.74 3.61 -2.84
C HIS A 245 14.72 2.65 -3.52
N THR A 246 14.74 2.60 -4.84
CA THR A 246 15.57 1.66 -5.62
C THR A 246 17.07 1.77 -5.31
N ASP A 247 17.61 3.00 -5.16
CA ASP A 247 19.03 3.19 -4.84
C ASP A 247 19.39 2.66 -3.45
N GLU A 248 18.45 2.72 -2.50
CA GLU A 248 18.64 2.14 -1.17
C GLU A 248 18.79 0.61 -1.28
N GLY A 249 17.90 -0.07 -2.02
CA GLY A 249 18.03 -1.50 -2.26
C GLY A 249 19.36 -1.87 -2.94
N THR A 250 19.78 -1.09 -3.93
CA THR A 250 21.04 -1.29 -4.63
C THR A 250 22.24 -1.17 -3.67
N LYS A 251 22.25 -0.18 -2.79
CA LYS A 251 23.30 0.00 -1.78
C LYS A 251 23.30 -1.11 -0.73
N GLN A 252 22.12 -1.50 -0.22
CA GLN A 252 21.99 -2.60 0.73
C GLN A 252 22.57 -3.90 0.17
N LEU A 253 22.24 -4.23 -1.08
CA LEU A 253 22.74 -5.44 -1.71
C LEU A 253 24.25 -5.36 -1.99
N ALA A 254 24.78 -4.23 -2.48
CA ALA A 254 26.19 -4.01 -2.69
C ALA A 254 26.99 -4.19 -1.38
N GLU A 255 26.52 -3.60 -0.28
CA GLU A 255 27.13 -3.69 1.03
C GLU A 255 27.15 -5.13 1.55
N LEU A 256 26.03 -5.87 1.41
CA LEU A 256 25.91 -7.28 1.81
C LEU A 256 26.98 -8.16 1.13
N PHE A 257 27.31 -7.88 -0.14
CA PHE A 257 28.34 -8.60 -0.90
C PHE A 257 29.75 -7.99 -0.78
N GLY A 258 29.94 -7.03 0.14
CA GLY A 258 31.25 -6.43 0.42
C GLY A 258 31.82 -5.57 -0.73
N GLY A 259 30.96 -5.13 -1.64
CA GLY A 259 31.34 -4.36 -2.83
C GLY A 259 30.67 -2.99 -2.91
N THR A 260 31.10 -2.23 -3.92
CA THR A 260 30.51 -0.93 -4.25
C THR A 260 29.42 -1.02 -5.33
N ARG A 261 29.29 -2.19 -5.96
CA ARG A 261 28.33 -2.45 -7.04
C ARG A 261 27.43 -3.63 -6.68
N SER A 262 26.13 -3.44 -6.86
CA SER A 262 25.15 -4.50 -6.66
C SER A 262 25.36 -5.63 -7.70
N PRO A 263 25.38 -6.90 -7.27
CA PRO A 263 25.47 -8.04 -8.19
C PRO A 263 24.16 -8.30 -8.96
N PHE A 264 23.05 -7.69 -8.53
CA PHE A 264 21.74 -7.83 -9.16
C PHE A 264 21.17 -6.45 -9.52
N PRO A 265 20.56 -6.26 -10.71
CA PRO A 265 19.96 -5.00 -11.09
C PRO A 265 18.65 -4.73 -10.35
N ASN A 266 18.43 -3.49 -9.96
CA ASN A 266 17.17 -2.98 -9.38
C ASN A 266 16.59 -3.83 -8.22
N PRO A 267 17.39 -4.19 -7.20
CA PRO A 267 16.86 -4.93 -6.06
C PRO A 267 15.86 -4.06 -5.28
N LYS A 268 14.81 -4.67 -4.76
CA LYS A 268 13.85 -3.96 -3.91
C LYS A 268 14.48 -3.64 -2.54
N PRO A 269 14.19 -2.47 -1.94
CA PRO A 269 14.69 -2.15 -0.61
C PRO A 269 14.03 -3.02 0.45
N THR A 270 14.78 -3.44 1.47
CA THR A 270 14.28 -4.31 2.54
C THR A 270 13.07 -3.73 3.28
N ARG A 271 13.04 -2.41 3.48
CA ARG A 271 11.92 -1.73 4.14
C ARG A 271 10.58 -1.89 3.40
N LEU A 272 10.61 -1.97 2.06
CA LEU A 272 9.41 -2.23 1.26
C LEU A 272 8.85 -3.62 1.56
N LEU A 273 9.71 -4.64 1.55
CA LEU A 273 9.29 -6.02 1.79
C LEU A 273 8.91 -6.24 3.26
N GLN A 274 9.61 -5.62 4.19
CA GLN A 274 9.19 -5.59 5.60
C GLN A 274 7.76 -5.05 5.75
N ARG A 275 7.42 -3.97 5.04
CA ARG A 275 6.06 -3.41 5.06
C ARG A 275 5.06 -4.38 4.47
N VAL A 276 5.36 -5.05 3.36
CA VAL A 276 4.50 -6.07 2.74
C VAL A 276 4.24 -7.22 3.72
N VAL A 277 5.29 -7.76 4.32
CA VAL A 277 5.18 -8.84 5.32
C VAL A 277 4.38 -8.37 6.54
N GLN A 278 4.63 -7.17 7.04
CA GLN A 278 3.95 -6.61 8.22
C GLN A 278 2.44 -6.47 8.03
N VAL A 279 1.98 -6.11 6.82
CA VAL A 279 0.54 -5.91 6.55
C VAL A 279 -0.16 -7.17 6.08
N GLY A 280 0.57 -8.12 5.49
CA GLY A 280 0.00 -9.30 4.82
C GLY A 280 0.20 -10.63 5.55
N SER A 281 0.92 -10.66 6.70
CA SER A 281 1.19 -11.92 7.41
C SER A 281 1.26 -11.74 8.92
N GLU A 282 1.21 -12.86 9.65
CA GLU A 282 1.38 -12.95 11.10
C GLU A 282 2.68 -13.65 11.48
N ALA A 283 3.00 -13.63 12.77
CA ALA A 283 4.13 -14.40 13.28
C ALA A 283 3.91 -15.90 13.01
N ASN A 284 4.94 -16.55 12.48
CA ASN A 284 4.95 -17.95 12.04
C ASN A 284 4.19 -18.26 10.73
N ASP A 285 3.68 -17.27 10.02
CA ASP A 285 3.21 -17.50 8.66
C ASP A 285 4.37 -17.75 7.69
N ILE A 286 4.09 -18.51 6.63
CA ILE A 286 5.05 -18.77 5.56
C ILE A 286 4.93 -17.68 4.50
N VAL A 287 6.05 -17.04 4.18
CA VAL A 287 6.17 -16.09 3.07
C VAL A 287 6.90 -16.79 1.92
N LEU A 288 6.28 -16.75 0.74
CA LEU A 288 6.82 -17.36 -0.48
C LEU A 288 7.10 -16.29 -1.53
N ASP A 289 8.30 -16.33 -2.09
CA ASP A 289 8.70 -15.57 -3.27
C ASP A 289 9.26 -16.51 -4.33
N PHE A 290 8.53 -16.70 -5.42
CA PHE A 290 8.96 -17.57 -6.52
C PHE A 290 9.52 -16.79 -7.72
N PHE A 291 9.71 -15.49 -7.58
CA PHE A 291 10.51 -14.63 -8.44
C PHE A 291 11.65 -13.99 -7.64
N GLY A 292 12.38 -14.81 -6.90
CA GLY A 292 13.29 -14.40 -5.83
C GLY A 292 14.30 -13.30 -6.16
N GLY A 293 14.67 -13.13 -7.44
CA GLY A 293 15.52 -12.02 -7.89
C GLY A 293 16.81 -11.92 -7.08
N SER A 294 16.94 -10.82 -6.32
CA SER A 294 18.08 -10.57 -5.41
C SER A 294 17.99 -11.31 -4.07
N GLY A 295 16.88 -12.00 -3.81
CA GLY A 295 16.63 -12.65 -2.51
C GLY A 295 16.34 -11.66 -1.38
N THR A 296 15.77 -10.49 -1.67
CA THR A 296 15.43 -9.47 -0.64
C THR A 296 14.32 -9.95 0.29
N THR A 297 13.39 -10.78 -0.20
CA THR A 297 12.32 -11.39 0.58
C THR A 297 12.86 -12.46 1.51
#